data_855947f8efe475df0ba508d8e0f5f34c
#
_entry.id   855947f8efe475df0ba508d8e0f5f34c
#
_cell.length_a   1.000
_cell.length_b   1.000
_cell.length_c   1.000
_cell.angle_alpha   90.00
_cell.angle_beta   90.00
_cell.angle_gamma   90.00
#
_symmetry.space_group_name_H-M   'P 1'
#
loop_
_entity.id
_entity.type
_entity.pdbx_description
1 polymer ?
#
loop_
_entity_poly.entity_id
_entity_poly.type
_entity_poly.pdbx_seq_one_letter_code
_entity_poly.pdbx_strand_id
1 'polypeptide(L)'
;MEQINWPQLLVSVLIAILGSTGLWSFIASIRNKHDAKTRLLIGLAHDRIIYLGTQYINRGYITPDEYENLNDYLYQPYAENGGNGSAKRVMEQVKALPIKK
;
A
#
# COMPACT_ATOMS: atom_id res chain seq x y z
N MET A 1 15.71 2.60 -55.19
CA MET A 1 15.32 2.06 -53.88
C MET A 1 15.24 3.20 -52.90
N GLU A 2 14.09 3.36 -52.28
CA GLU A 2 13.90 4.45 -51.32
C GLU A 2 14.62 4.15 -50.04
N GLN A 3 15.27 5.17 -49.52
CA GLN A 3 15.92 5.06 -48.25
C GLN A 3 14.89 5.28 -47.15
N ILE A 4 14.89 4.39 -46.15
CA ILE A 4 14.02 4.53 -45.00
C ILE A 4 14.69 5.47 -44.02
N ASN A 5 13.98 6.52 -43.63
CA ASN A 5 14.44 7.47 -42.62
C ASN A 5 14.08 6.90 -41.23
N TRP A 6 14.98 6.11 -40.68
CA TRP A 6 14.74 5.44 -39.39
C TRP A 6 14.46 6.38 -38.25
N PRO A 7 15.15 7.53 -38.08
CA PRO A 7 14.81 8.45 -36.99
C PRO A 7 13.40 8.99 -37.07
N GLN A 8 12.96 9.36 -38.32
CA GLN A 8 11.61 9.86 -38.52
C GLN A 8 10.57 8.76 -38.32
N LEU A 9 10.86 7.55 -38.76
CA LEU A 9 9.97 6.41 -38.56
C LEU A 9 9.81 6.11 -37.07
N LEU A 10 10.88 6.11 -36.30
CA LEU A 10 10.84 5.89 -34.86
C LEU A 10 10.05 6.95 -34.14
N VAL A 11 10.21 8.23 -34.51
CA VAL A 11 9.44 9.34 -33.93
C VAL A 11 7.97 9.17 -34.22
N SER A 12 7.60 8.80 -35.47
CA SER A 12 6.22 8.59 -35.88
C SER A 12 5.56 7.45 -35.08
N VAL A 13 6.30 6.35 -34.87
CA VAL A 13 5.82 5.21 -34.08
C VAL A 13 5.62 5.62 -32.63
N LEU A 14 6.56 6.36 -32.04
CA LEU A 14 6.45 6.85 -30.65
C LEU A 14 5.23 7.75 -30.48
N ILE A 15 5.00 8.68 -31.41
CA ILE A 15 3.84 9.57 -31.38
C ILE A 15 2.55 8.76 -31.46
N ALA A 16 2.49 7.77 -32.35
CA ALA A 16 1.32 6.90 -32.49
C ALA A 16 1.04 6.13 -31.20
N ILE A 17 2.07 5.60 -30.55
CA ILE A 17 1.93 4.88 -29.28
C ILE A 17 1.46 5.81 -28.18
N LEU A 18 2.10 6.97 -28.02
CA LEU A 18 1.76 7.95 -26.98
C LEU A 18 0.37 8.53 -27.16
N GLY A 19 -0.06 8.71 -28.41
CA GLY A 19 -1.39 9.22 -28.73
C GLY A 19 -2.47 8.15 -28.76
N SER A 20 -2.12 6.90 -28.52
CA SER A 20 -3.07 5.80 -28.60
C SER A 20 -4.04 5.80 -27.42
N THR A 21 -5.33 5.79 -27.72
CA THR A 21 -6.37 5.67 -26.68
C THR A 21 -6.24 4.34 -25.92
N GLY A 22 -5.84 3.28 -26.62
CA GLY A 22 -5.63 1.97 -26.01
C GLY A 22 -4.54 1.97 -24.96
N LEU A 23 -3.44 2.70 -25.21
CA LEU A 23 -2.34 2.82 -24.24
C LEU A 23 -2.80 3.53 -22.99
N TRP A 24 -3.51 4.65 -23.13
CA TRP A 24 -4.01 5.40 -21.98
C TRP A 24 -5.04 4.59 -21.19
N SER A 25 -5.92 3.85 -21.86
CA SER A 25 -6.87 2.94 -21.21
C SER A 25 -6.14 1.84 -20.45
N PHE A 26 -5.06 1.30 -21.02
CA PHE A 26 -4.25 0.27 -20.39
C PHE A 26 -3.57 0.79 -19.12
N ILE A 27 -2.96 1.99 -19.18
CA ILE A 27 -2.33 2.63 -18.03
C ILE A 27 -3.37 2.90 -16.93
N ALA A 28 -4.54 3.42 -17.29
CA ALA A 28 -5.63 3.67 -16.35
C ALA A 28 -6.08 2.37 -15.68
N SER A 29 -6.19 1.29 -16.44
CA SER A 29 -6.58 -0.03 -15.95
C SER A 29 -5.56 -0.55 -14.93
N ILE A 30 -4.25 -0.39 -15.20
CA ILE A 30 -3.18 -0.79 -14.26
C ILE A 30 -3.28 0.01 -12.98
N ARG A 31 -3.44 1.33 -13.08
CA ARG A 31 -3.57 2.21 -11.91
C ARG A 31 -4.78 1.84 -11.06
N ASN A 32 -5.92 1.60 -11.70
CA ASN A 32 -7.15 1.23 -11.00
C ASN A 32 -7.01 -0.09 -10.24
N LYS A 33 -6.36 -1.09 -10.86
CA LYS A 33 -6.11 -2.37 -10.21
C LYS A 33 -5.16 -2.22 -9.03
N HIS A 34 -4.11 -1.41 -9.19
CA HIS A 34 -3.15 -1.12 -8.12
C HIS A 34 -3.85 -0.44 -6.95
N ASP A 35 -4.65 0.57 -7.21
CA ASP A 35 -5.39 1.30 -6.19
C ASP A 35 -6.38 0.39 -5.45
N ALA A 36 -7.08 -0.49 -6.17
CA ALA A 36 -8.02 -1.43 -5.56
C ALA A 36 -7.30 -2.42 -4.65
N LYS A 37 -6.17 -2.96 -5.09
CA LYS A 37 -5.35 -3.87 -4.28
C LYS A 37 -4.81 -3.16 -3.05
N THR A 38 -4.31 -1.94 -3.21
CA THR A 38 -3.77 -1.15 -2.10
C THR A 38 -4.86 -0.87 -1.06
N ARG A 39 -6.05 -0.47 -1.49
CA ARG A 39 -7.17 -0.24 -0.58
C ARG A 39 -7.57 -1.50 0.16
N LEU A 40 -7.58 -2.65 -0.52
CA LEU A 40 -7.91 -3.93 0.10
C LEU A 40 -6.87 -4.30 1.16
N LEU A 41 -5.57 -4.14 0.84
CA LEU A 41 -4.49 -4.42 1.78
C LEU A 41 -4.55 -3.48 2.98
N ILE A 42 -4.82 -2.20 2.76
CA ILE A 42 -4.99 -1.23 3.84
C ILE A 42 -6.16 -1.64 4.74
N GLY A 43 -7.29 -2.04 4.15
CA GLY A 43 -8.46 -2.50 4.91
C GLY A 43 -8.17 -3.75 5.72
N LEU A 44 -7.48 -4.73 5.15
CA LEU A 44 -7.11 -5.95 5.86
C LEU A 44 -6.14 -5.66 7.00
N ALA A 45 -5.15 -4.80 6.75
CA ALA A 45 -4.18 -4.39 7.77
C ALA A 45 -4.88 -3.63 8.89
N HIS A 46 -5.80 -2.72 8.56
CA HIS A 46 -6.61 -1.99 9.52
C HIS A 46 -7.34 -2.94 10.47
N ASP A 47 -8.08 -3.90 9.92
CA ASP A 47 -8.83 -4.85 10.70
C ASP A 47 -7.92 -5.69 11.60
N ARG A 48 -6.79 -6.12 11.07
CA ARG A 48 -5.85 -6.94 11.82
C ARG A 48 -5.20 -6.16 12.97
N ILE A 49 -4.82 -4.91 12.71
CA ILE A 49 -4.24 -4.04 13.72
C ILE A 49 -5.24 -3.82 14.87
N ILE A 50 -6.48 -3.51 14.53
CA ILE A 50 -7.51 -3.29 15.55
C ILE A 50 -7.77 -4.56 16.34
N TYR A 51 -7.88 -5.70 15.67
CA TYR A 51 -8.13 -6.98 16.32
C TYR A 51 -7.01 -7.34 17.30
N LEU A 52 -5.77 -7.34 16.84
CA LEU A 52 -4.63 -7.70 17.68
C LEU A 52 -4.39 -6.66 18.77
N GLY A 53 -4.44 -5.38 18.41
CA GLY A 53 -4.23 -4.29 19.35
C GLY A 53 -5.22 -4.32 20.48
N THR A 54 -6.50 -4.53 20.16
CA THR A 54 -7.56 -4.61 21.16
C THR A 54 -7.35 -5.79 22.11
N GLN A 55 -6.93 -6.94 21.59
CA GLN A 55 -6.61 -8.10 22.42
C GLN A 55 -5.48 -7.79 23.41
N TYR A 56 -4.41 -7.12 22.95
CA TYR A 56 -3.30 -6.77 23.83
C TYR A 56 -3.71 -5.73 24.87
N ILE A 57 -4.49 -4.75 24.47
CA ILE A 57 -5.01 -3.72 25.40
C ILE A 57 -5.87 -4.38 26.48
N ASN A 58 -6.76 -5.28 26.08
CA ASN A 58 -7.64 -5.98 27.04
C ASN A 58 -6.87 -6.89 27.98
N ARG A 59 -5.79 -7.48 27.49
CA ARG A 59 -4.90 -8.31 28.29
C ARG A 59 -4.05 -7.47 29.27
N GLY A 60 -3.74 -6.25 28.88
CA GLY A 60 -3.02 -5.29 29.73
C GLY A 60 -1.51 -5.28 29.57
N TYR A 61 -0.96 -6.06 28.65
CA TYR A 61 0.48 -6.08 28.34
C TYR A 61 0.73 -6.59 26.93
N ILE A 62 1.97 -6.41 26.47
CA ILE A 62 2.40 -6.88 25.15
C ILE A 62 3.84 -7.41 25.28
N THR A 63 4.16 -8.47 24.53
CA THR A 63 5.52 -8.98 24.45
C THR A 63 6.31 -8.22 23.37
N PRO A 64 7.67 -8.21 23.45
CA PRO A 64 8.47 -7.57 22.39
C PRO A 64 8.20 -8.12 21.00
N ASP A 65 8.05 -9.42 20.86
CA ASP A 65 7.77 -10.05 19.56
C ASP A 65 6.40 -9.63 19.02
N GLU A 66 5.40 -9.57 19.90
CA GLU A 66 4.06 -9.10 19.51
C GLU A 66 4.09 -7.64 19.07
N TYR A 67 4.83 -6.80 19.79
CA TYR A 67 4.96 -5.39 19.43
C TYR A 67 5.65 -5.22 18.08
N GLU A 68 6.76 -5.94 17.86
CA GLU A 68 7.46 -5.91 16.58
C GLU A 68 6.52 -6.32 15.43
N ASN A 69 5.80 -7.42 15.59
CA ASN A 69 4.88 -7.91 14.58
C ASN A 69 3.78 -6.88 14.27
N LEU A 70 3.17 -6.31 15.30
CA LEU A 70 2.09 -5.35 15.14
C LEU A 70 2.59 -4.03 14.57
N ASN A 71 3.68 -3.49 15.08
CA ASN A 71 4.18 -2.19 14.69
C ASN A 71 4.94 -2.24 13.36
N ASP A 72 5.94 -3.11 13.25
CA ASP A 72 6.86 -3.09 12.13
C ASP A 72 6.29 -3.75 10.89
N TYR A 73 5.54 -4.84 11.04
CA TYR A 73 5.02 -5.61 9.91
C TYR A 73 3.60 -5.24 9.51
N LEU A 74 2.81 -4.65 10.40
CA LEU A 74 1.42 -4.28 10.09
C LEU A 74 1.22 -2.77 10.08
N TYR A 75 1.51 -2.09 11.19
CA TYR A 75 1.16 -0.67 11.33
C TYR A 75 2.03 0.24 10.47
N GLN A 76 3.35 0.05 10.44
CA GLN A 76 4.22 0.92 9.66
C GLN A 76 3.89 0.88 8.16
N PRO A 77 3.77 -0.30 7.52
CA PRO A 77 3.33 -0.33 6.12
C PRO A 77 1.92 0.25 5.91
N TYR A 78 1.02 0.03 6.87
CA TYR A 78 -0.33 0.60 6.83
C TYR A 78 -0.28 2.13 6.81
N ALA A 79 0.50 2.72 7.72
CA ALA A 79 0.65 4.17 7.81
C ALA A 79 1.33 4.76 6.58
N GLU A 80 2.35 4.09 6.05
CA GLU A 80 3.07 4.51 4.85
C GLU A 80 2.17 4.55 3.62
N ASN A 81 1.14 3.71 3.58
CA ASN A 81 0.18 3.67 2.48
C ASN A 81 -1.05 4.54 2.73
N GLY A 82 -0.96 5.46 3.68
CA GLY A 82 -2.01 6.44 3.95
C GLY A 82 -3.05 6.01 4.97
N GLY A 83 -2.81 4.91 5.68
CA GLY A 83 -3.70 4.45 6.74
C GLY A 83 -3.67 5.37 7.95
N ASN A 84 -4.84 5.65 8.52
CA ASN A 84 -4.97 6.50 9.71
C ASN A 84 -6.25 6.14 10.48
N GLY A 85 -6.62 7.00 11.44
CA GLY A 85 -7.89 6.87 12.15
C GLY A 85 -7.86 5.86 13.27
N SER A 86 -8.81 4.90 13.27
CA SER A 86 -9.01 3.95 14.37
C SER A 86 -7.78 3.11 14.68
N ALA A 87 -7.07 2.65 13.65
CA ALA A 87 -5.85 1.85 13.83
C ALA A 87 -4.75 2.67 14.50
N LYS A 88 -4.63 3.94 14.17
CA LYS A 88 -3.67 4.84 14.81
C LYS A 88 -3.97 4.98 16.30
N ARG A 89 -5.25 5.18 16.65
CA ARG A 89 -5.66 5.30 18.05
C ARG A 89 -5.38 4.01 18.84
N VAL A 90 -5.65 2.86 18.23
CA VAL A 90 -5.34 1.57 18.84
C VAL A 90 -3.85 1.43 19.07
N MET A 91 -3.02 1.81 18.10
CA MET A 91 -1.56 1.73 18.24
C MET A 91 -1.03 2.67 19.33
N GLU A 92 -1.61 3.84 19.49
CA GLU A 92 -1.24 4.75 20.58
C GLU A 92 -1.48 4.11 21.94
N GLN A 93 -2.59 3.41 22.10
CA GLN A 93 -2.91 2.68 23.32
C GLN A 93 -1.98 1.48 23.51
N VAL A 94 -1.65 0.77 22.44
CA VAL A 94 -0.70 -0.36 22.48
C VAL A 94 0.69 0.11 22.93
N LYS A 95 1.14 1.26 22.44
CA LYS A 95 2.45 1.82 22.80
C LYS A 95 2.55 2.16 24.29
N ALA A 96 1.42 2.41 24.93
CA ALA A 96 1.36 2.70 26.36
C ALA A 96 1.32 1.43 27.23
N LEU A 97 1.22 0.25 26.63
CA LEU A 97 1.16 -1.00 27.40
C LEU A 97 2.53 -1.38 27.98
N PRO A 98 2.54 -2.01 29.16
CA PRO A 98 3.77 -2.59 29.70
C PRO A 98 4.27 -3.71 28.77
N ILE A 99 5.59 -3.76 28.59
CA ILE A 99 6.23 -4.80 27.80
C ILE A 99 6.69 -5.90 28.74
N LYS A 100 6.19 -7.11 28.52
CA LYS A 100 6.57 -8.29 29.30
C LYS A 100 7.34 -9.27 28.41
N LYS A 101 8.49 -9.65 28.87
CA LYS A 101 9.31 -10.66 28.17
C LYS A 101 8.77 -12.05 28.39
#